data_efecc33c315d42945972c2d928ccfc00
#
_entry.id   efecc33c315d42945972c2d928ccfc00
#
_cell.length_a   1.000
_cell.length_b   1.000
_cell.length_c   1.000
_cell.angle_alpha   90.00
_cell.angle_beta   90.00
_cell.angle_gamma   90.00
#
_symmetry.space_group_name_H-M   'P 1'
#
loop_
_entity.id
_entity.type
_entity.pdbx_description
1 polymer ?
#
loop_
_entity_poly.entity_id
_entity_poly.type
_entity_poly.pdbx_seq_one_letter_code
_entity_poly.pdbx_strand_id
1 'polypeptide(L)'
;LFTVGNVEVVKGAQGAVFGSGAIGGVVAMDTPEGEGDPVTRIFAEAGSFGSFNSYITSSGKIKKLSYFVGVGFETTENDPSIYPSIYDNRTGMNDFRQWQEAVRLGYDINDKVKVSFTYRRLDSYFEYPTPYVDYNQWPSVPDPHLYNTEDKNRSNLVTGRVDAEISKLWSTSFMVGHYNMDYSCHTPGFDFQPNVMRNRRFQAEWRNALTWNKEWKTIAGMAWDRSDYMSENNYVAKDEWQSTLAFFAEQMWSPTDSFDASVALRLEHDSVWNNHFTWRYSNSWKVTGKDSPTRIFGSVGSGFRAPTYFEQYAANYGYVGNPDLDVSKSLGGDLGVEQRLADGHYASVTGFWTRIDDEIGTMSVGTWPNSYTTYTNYSHCTSYGVEVAFKGQFKDAWNSGYYANYTFTMPKRDSIGKYETIQMANTARHTINAEVYSSPVEKLTVGFGVTAAMGRTDYNYARLDNFFTARLFARYQATDNVSLHVRLENLFDQK
;
A
#
# COMPACT_ATOMS: atom_id res chain seq x y z
N LEU A 1 -4.89 9.65 8.30
CA LEU A 1 -5.48 9.40 6.94
C LEU A 1 -6.30 10.59 6.38
N PHE A 2 -6.34 11.76 7.07
CA PHE A 2 -7.10 12.93 6.61
C PHE A 2 -6.60 13.48 5.25
N THR A 3 -5.37 13.16 4.85
CA THR A 3 -4.76 13.58 3.58
C THR A 3 -5.18 12.72 2.38
N VAL A 4 -6.04 11.72 2.61
CA VAL A 4 -6.49 10.76 1.59
C VAL A 4 -7.98 10.96 1.32
N GLY A 5 -8.34 11.28 0.08
CA GLY A 5 -9.72 11.45 -0.37
C GLY A 5 -10.32 10.16 -0.93
N ASN A 6 -9.51 9.40 -1.67
CA ASN A 6 -9.91 8.12 -2.25
C ASN A 6 -8.77 7.10 -2.11
N VAL A 7 -9.12 5.84 -1.88
CA VAL A 7 -8.20 4.71 -1.87
C VAL A 7 -8.73 3.64 -2.81
N GLU A 8 -7.95 3.30 -3.81
CA GLU A 8 -8.24 2.22 -4.75
C GLU A 8 -7.22 1.11 -4.59
N VAL A 9 -7.69 -0.11 -4.39
CA VAL A 9 -6.85 -1.31 -4.32
C VAL A 9 -7.10 -2.15 -5.56
N VAL A 10 -6.07 -2.25 -6.41
CA VAL A 10 -6.12 -3.06 -7.63
C VAL A 10 -5.21 -4.26 -7.44
N LYS A 11 -5.80 -5.46 -7.48
CA LYS A 11 -5.10 -6.74 -7.26
C LYS A 11 -4.50 -7.29 -8.56
N GLY A 12 -3.52 -8.19 -8.42
CA GLY A 12 -2.83 -8.84 -9.52
C GLY A 12 -1.80 -7.95 -10.22
N ALA A 13 -1.14 -8.48 -11.24
CA ALA A 13 -0.10 -7.78 -11.98
C ALA A 13 -0.63 -6.54 -12.71
N GLN A 14 -0.10 -5.37 -12.40
CA GLN A 14 -0.52 -4.06 -12.90
C GLN A 14 0.60 -3.32 -13.65
N GLY A 15 1.66 -4.01 -14.06
CA GLY A 15 2.83 -3.41 -14.70
C GLY A 15 2.51 -2.57 -15.94
N ALA A 16 1.52 -2.97 -16.74
CA ALA A 16 1.10 -2.25 -17.93
C ALA A 16 0.50 -0.86 -17.64
N VAL A 17 -0.13 -0.68 -16.49
CA VAL A 17 -0.79 0.59 -16.12
C VAL A 17 0.11 1.45 -15.25
N PHE A 18 0.80 0.84 -14.26
CA PHE A 18 1.54 1.56 -13.22
C PHE A 18 3.06 1.44 -13.32
N GLY A 19 3.58 0.56 -14.21
CA GLY A 19 5.02 0.37 -14.42
C GLY A 19 5.69 -0.56 -13.42
N SER A 20 6.99 -0.38 -13.23
CA SER A 20 7.82 -1.20 -12.33
C SER A 20 7.29 -1.21 -10.89
N GLY A 21 7.39 -2.35 -10.23
CA GLY A 21 6.94 -2.58 -8.86
C GLY A 21 5.50 -3.07 -8.72
N ALA A 22 4.66 -2.93 -9.75
CA ALA A 22 3.26 -3.34 -9.72
C ALA A 22 3.08 -4.85 -10.05
N ILE A 23 3.78 -5.73 -9.33
CA ILE A 23 3.80 -7.19 -9.58
C ILE A 23 2.67 -7.95 -8.88
N GLY A 24 2.24 -7.51 -7.70
CA GLY A 24 1.19 -8.17 -6.90
C GLY A 24 -0.10 -7.35 -6.77
N GLY A 25 -0.03 -6.08 -7.07
CA GLY A 25 -1.15 -5.13 -6.98
C GLY A 25 -0.67 -3.70 -6.79
N VAL A 26 -1.63 -2.78 -6.73
CA VAL A 26 -1.41 -1.35 -6.51
C VAL A 26 -2.42 -0.82 -5.50
N VAL A 27 -1.97 0.03 -4.60
CA VAL A 27 -2.81 0.87 -3.75
C VAL A 27 -2.64 2.31 -4.23
N ALA A 28 -3.66 2.85 -4.89
CA ALA A 28 -3.69 4.23 -5.35
C ALA A 28 -4.42 5.10 -4.33
N MET A 29 -3.84 6.26 -4.00
CA MET A 29 -4.38 7.20 -3.03
C MET A 29 -4.36 8.61 -3.59
N ASP A 30 -5.51 9.28 -3.57
CA ASP A 30 -5.62 10.67 -3.99
C ASP A 30 -5.74 11.62 -2.81
N THR A 31 -5.12 12.80 -2.92
CA THR A 31 -5.37 13.89 -1.97
C THR A 31 -6.78 14.45 -2.21
N PRO A 32 -7.56 14.74 -1.14
CA PRO A 32 -8.91 15.29 -1.29
C PRO A 32 -8.92 16.53 -2.18
N GLU A 33 -9.92 16.65 -3.01
CA GLU A 33 -10.21 17.87 -3.77
C GLU A 33 -11.34 18.65 -3.09
N GLY A 34 -11.21 19.98 -3.05
CA GLY A 34 -12.26 20.84 -2.51
C GLY A 34 -13.44 20.95 -3.47
N GLU A 35 -14.61 20.62 -2.98
CA GLU A 35 -15.88 20.71 -3.72
C GLU A 35 -16.95 21.39 -2.87
N GLY A 36 -17.93 22.03 -3.51
CA GLY A 36 -19.04 22.70 -2.82
C GLY A 36 -18.60 23.90 -1.97
N ASP A 37 -19.44 24.27 -1.02
CA ASP A 37 -19.16 25.35 -0.08
C ASP A 37 -18.02 25.01 0.87
N PRO A 38 -17.23 26.00 1.32
CA PRO A 38 -16.14 25.80 2.27
C PRO A 38 -16.59 25.13 3.56
N VAL A 39 -15.93 24.01 3.90
CA VAL A 39 -16.17 23.26 5.13
C VAL A 39 -14.86 23.07 5.89
N THR A 40 -14.86 23.39 7.18
CA THR A 40 -13.76 23.08 8.08
C THR A 40 -14.13 21.92 9.00
N ARG A 41 -13.24 20.94 9.12
CA ARG A 41 -13.40 19.77 10.01
C ARG A 41 -12.26 19.72 11.01
N ILE A 42 -12.61 19.45 12.26
CA ILE A 42 -11.67 19.23 13.36
C ILE A 42 -11.94 17.82 13.87
N PHE A 43 -10.89 17.06 14.05
CA PHE A 43 -10.94 15.73 14.62
C PHE A 43 -9.94 15.63 15.76
N ALA A 44 -10.32 14.95 16.85
CA ALA A 44 -9.43 14.57 17.93
C ALA A 44 -9.86 13.19 18.48
N GLU A 45 -8.91 12.31 18.69
CA GLU A 45 -9.08 10.98 19.26
C GLU A 45 -7.99 10.74 20.30
N ALA A 46 -8.33 10.15 21.43
CA ALA A 46 -7.38 9.69 22.44
C ALA A 46 -7.69 8.22 22.77
N GLY A 47 -6.66 7.43 23.04
CA GLY A 47 -6.79 6.01 23.26
C GLY A 47 -5.76 5.43 24.23
N SER A 48 -5.71 4.12 24.31
CA SER A 48 -4.73 3.36 25.09
C SER A 48 -3.29 3.67 24.63
N PHE A 49 -2.31 3.35 25.46
CA PHE A 49 -0.88 3.54 25.18
C PHE A 49 -0.50 4.99 24.86
N GLY A 50 -1.12 5.96 25.55
CA GLY A 50 -0.89 7.37 25.29
C GLY A 50 -1.23 7.82 23.87
N SER A 51 -2.00 7.04 23.12
CA SER A 51 -2.30 7.39 21.74
C SER A 51 -3.18 8.63 21.64
N PHE A 52 -2.78 9.53 20.77
CA PHE A 52 -3.52 10.74 20.47
C PHE A 52 -3.39 11.04 18.97
N ASN A 53 -4.51 11.25 18.31
CA ASN A 53 -4.59 11.63 16.91
C ASN A 53 -5.49 12.86 16.74
N SER A 54 -5.00 13.86 16.06
CA SER A 54 -5.77 15.07 15.78
C SER A 54 -5.46 15.66 14.42
N TYR A 55 -6.46 16.24 13.78
CA TYR A 55 -6.25 17.01 12.56
C TYR A 55 -7.30 18.10 12.39
N ILE A 56 -6.91 19.11 11.65
CA ILE A 56 -7.81 20.14 11.13
C ILE A 56 -7.69 20.16 9.60
N THR A 57 -8.81 20.18 8.92
CA THR A 57 -8.87 20.34 7.46
C THR A 57 -9.86 21.42 7.08
N SER A 58 -9.57 22.13 5.99
CA SER A 58 -10.54 23.02 5.34
C SER A 58 -10.53 22.73 3.83
N SER A 59 -11.70 22.57 3.26
CA SER A 59 -11.84 22.29 1.81
C SER A 59 -13.09 22.95 1.26
N GLY A 60 -13.07 23.29 -0.01
CA GLY A 60 -14.21 23.88 -0.69
C GLY A 60 -13.85 24.46 -2.06
N LYS A 61 -14.84 25.02 -2.75
CA LYS A 61 -14.66 25.72 -4.01
C LYS A 61 -15.18 27.14 -3.92
N ILE A 62 -14.33 28.12 -4.21
CA ILE A 62 -14.65 29.54 -4.24
C ILE A 62 -14.49 30.01 -5.69
N LYS A 63 -15.63 30.20 -6.39
CA LYS A 63 -15.65 30.50 -7.83
C LYS A 63 -14.88 29.44 -8.63
N LYS A 64 -13.71 29.81 -9.19
CA LYS A 64 -12.85 28.95 -10.02
C LYS A 64 -11.76 28.23 -9.21
N LEU A 65 -11.57 28.57 -7.94
CA LEU A 65 -10.55 28.00 -7.06
C LEU A 65 -11.16 26.88 -6.21
N SER A 66 -10.73 25.64 -6.41
CA SER A 66 -10.92 24.54 -5.46
C SER A 66 -9.71 24.44 -4.54
N TYR A 67 -9.91 24.13 -3.27
CA TYR A 67 -8.84 24.00 -2.33
C TYR A 67 -9.10 22.91 -1.29
N PHE A 68 -8.03 22.28 -0.85
CA PHE A 68 -7.95 21.46 0.35
C PHE A 68 -6.67 21.83 1.09
N VAL A 69 -6.79 22.08 2.39
CA VAL A 69 -5.65 22.33 3.29
C VAL A 69 -5.88 21.49 4.54
N GLY A 70 -4.86 20.81 5.01
CA GLY A 70 -4.95 20.02 6.23
C GLY A 70 -3.61 19.91 6.94
N VAL A 71 -3.66 19.88 8.27
CA VAL A 71 -2.55 19.55 9.15
C VAL A 71 -3.02 18.58 10.21
N GLY A 72 -2.18 17.62 10.56
CA GLY A 72 -2.49 16.60 11.55
C GLY A 72 -1.26 16.15 12.31
N PHE A 73 -1.53 15.66 13.51
CA PHE A 73 -0.55 15.11 14.43
C PHE A 73 -1.06 13.79 14.99
N GLU A 74 -0.18 12.82 15.11
CA GLU A 74 -0.44 11.51 15.70
C GLU A 74 0.72 11.14 16.63
N THR A 75 0.40 10.56 17.77
CA THR A 75 1.39 9.99 18.71
C THR A 75 0.84 8.72 19.34
N THR A 76 1.74 7.81 19.67
CA THR A 76 1.49 6.63 20.51
C THR A 76 2.71 6.44 21.39
N GLU A 77 2.53 6.18 22.66
CA GLU A 77 3.60 6.00 23.63
C GLU A 77 3.42 4.66 24.33
N ASN A 78 4.54 4.02 24.68
CA ASN A 78 4.54 2.81 25.51
C ASN A 78 3.72 1.65 24.94
N ASP A 79 3.69 1.46 23.61
CA ASP A 79 3.06 0.27 23.03
C ASP A 79 3.89 -0.98 23.37
N PRO A 80 3.36 -1.94 24.17
CA PRO A 80 4.11 -3.09 24.64
C PRO A 80 4.26 -4.21 23.61
N SER A 81 3.85 -3.98 22.36
CA SER A 81 3.54 -5.04 21.37
C SER A 81 4.74 -5.84 20.87
N ILE A 82 6.00 -5.55 21.25
CA ILE A 82 7.13 -6.15 20.51
C ILE A 82 7.96 -7.20 21.27
N TYR A 83 8.14 -7.22 22.57
CA TYR A 83 9.02 -8.21 23.24
C TYR A 83 8.65 -8.58 24.69
N PRO A 84 7.64 -9.40 24.95
CA PRO A 84 7.34 -9.79 26.34
C PRO A 84 8.16 -10.96 26.90
N SER A 85 8.83 -11.78 26.06
CA SER A 85 9.17 -13.14 26.52
C SER A 85 10.66 -13.47 26.68
N ILE A 86 11.59 -12.67 26.18
CA ILE A 86 13.02 -12.98 26.21
C ILE A 86 13.77 -12.15 27.28
N TYR A 87 13.27 -10.97 27.60
CA TYR A 87 13.88 -10.02 28.52
C TYR A 87 12.90 -9.69 29.64
N ASP A 88 12.86 -10.59 30.64
CA ASP A 88 11.99 -10.47 31.80
C ASP A 88 12.11 -9.08 32.45
N ASN A 89 10.97 -8.39 32.63
CA ASN A 89 10.81 -7.08 33.29
C ASN A 89 11.29 -5.81 32.55
N ARG A 90 11.45 -5.81 31.22
CA ARG A 90 11.72 -4.57 30.48
C ARG A 90 10.61 -4.26 29.50
N THR A 91 9.85 -3.26 29.81
CA THR A 91 8.96 -2.60 28.87
C THR A 91 9.83 -1.81 27.89
N GLY A 92 10.16 -2.41 26.75
CA GLY A 92 10.65 -1.65 25.62
C GLY A 92 9.52 -0.69 25.21
N MET A 93 9.81 0.57 25.15
CA MET A 93 8.84 1.59 24.76
C MET A 93 8.91 1.72 23.25
N ASN A 94 7.79 1.51 22.59
CA ASN A 94 7.61 1.90 21.19
C ASN A 94 6.92 3.27 21.18
N ASP A 95 7.69 4.30 20.91
CA ASP A 95 7.16 5.64 20.79
C ASP A 95 7.06 6.01 19.32
N PHE A 96 5.90 6.45 18.91
CA PHE A 96 5.63 6.93 17.57
C PHE A 96 5.08 8.36 17.62
N ARG A 97 5.60 9.25 16.77
CA ARG A 97 5.08 10.60 16.55
C ARG A 97 5.13 10.94 15.07
N GLN A 98 4.06 11.57 14.58
CA GLN A 98 3.99 11.94 13.19
C GLN A 98 3.26 13.28 13.00
N TRP A 99 3.84 14.15 12.18
CA TRP A 99 3.19 15.32 11.62
C TRP A 99 2.92 15.15 10.15
N GLN A 100 1.76 15.57 9.71
CA GLN A 100 1.37 15.55 8.32
C GLN A 100 0.77 16.89 7.91
N GLU A 101 1.15 17.35 6.73
CA GLU A 101 0.60 18.53 6.08
C GLU A 101 0.18 18.15 4.66
N ALA A 102 -0.95 18.68 4.20
CA ALA A 102 -1.39 18.53 2.83
C ALA A 102 -2.09 19.79 2.33
N VAL A 103 -1.74 20.18 1.12
CA VAL A 103 -2.38 21.27 0.40
C VAL A 103 -2.67 20.79 -1.02
N ARG A 104 -3.91 20.97 -1.49
CA ARG A 104 -4.24 20.81 -2.90
C ARG A 104 -5.02 22.03 -3.37
N LEU A 105 -4.57 22.63 -4.44
CA LEU A 105 -5.21 23.76 -5.09
C LEU A 105 -5.58 23.38 -6.51
N GLY A 106 -6.78 23.71 -6.96
CA GLY A 106 -7.20 23.54 -8.33
C GLY A 106 -7.79 24.85 -8.84
N TYR A 107 -7.45 25.26 -10.05
CA TYR A 107 -7.99 26.47 -10.66
C TYR A 107 -8.51 26.19 -12.07
N ASP A 108 -9.80 26.44 -12.26
CA ASP A 108 -10.45 26.34 -13.57
C ASP A 108 -10.15 27.61 -14.38
N ILE A 109 -9.15 27.55 -15.27
CA ILE A 109 -8.81 28.66 -16.17
C ILE A 109 -10.05 29.01 -17.01
N ASN A 110 -10.67 27.97 -17.57
CA ASN A 110 -11.96 28.01 -18.26
C ASN A 110 -12.63 26.62 -18.15
N ASP A 111 -13.78 26.43 -18.81
CA ASP A 111 -14.56 25.18 -18.75
C ASP A 111 -13.83 23.95 -19.32
N LYS A 112 -12.69 24.14 -19.99
CA LYS A 112 -11.92 23.08 -20.67
C LYS A 112 -10.53 22.88 -20.09
N VAL A 113 -10.01 23.82 -19.33
CA VAL A 113 -8.61 23.79 -18.83
C VAL A 113 -8.61 24.02 -17.33
N LYS A 114 -8.05 23.06 -16.61
CA LYS A 114 -7.80 23.09 -15.17
C LYS A 114 -6.33 22.94 -14.89
N VAL A 115 -5.81 23.72 -13.96
CA VAL A 115 -4.48 23.53 -13.38
C VAL A 115 -4.61 23.13 -11.92
N SER A 116 -3.73 22.26 -11.45
CA SER A 116 -3.74 21.84 -10.05
C SER A 116 -2.32 21.74 -9.50
N PHE A 117 -2.23 21.99 -8.21
CA PHE A 117 -1.01 21.90 -7.42
C PHE A 117 -1.29 21.08 -6.17
N THR A 118 -0.39 20.15 -5.83
CA THR A 118 -0.47 19.38 -4.59
C THR A 118 0.86 19.44 -3.86
N TYR A 119 0.81 19.68 -2.56
CA TYR A 119 1.94 19.55 -1.64
C TYR A 119 1.54 18.64 -0.49
N ARG A 120 2.43 17.72 -0.13
CA ARG A 120 2.30 16.87 1.06
C ARG A 120 3.64 16.80 1.78
N ARG A 121 3.59 16.86 3.10
CA ARG A 121 4.74 16.65 3.98
C ARG A 121 4.38 15.65 5.06
N LEU A 122 5.35 14.80 5.38
CA LEU A 122 5.31 13.88 6.48
C LEU A 122 6.62 13.96 7.23
N ASP A 123 6.55 14.19 8.55
CA ASP A 123 7.65 14.08 9.49
C ASP A 123 7.26 13.01 10.51
N SER A 124 8.00 11.90 10.58
CA SER A 124 7.75 10.84 11.57
C SER A 124 9.00 10.51 12.37
N TYR A 125 8.76 10.17 13.61
CA TYR A 125 9.72 9.65 14.56
C TYR A 125 9.19 8.34 15.13
N PHE A 126 10.01 7.32 15.13
CA PHE A 126 9.71 6.04 15.71
C PHE A 126 10.89 5.58 16.55
N GLU A 127 10.62 5.22 17.81
CA GLU A 127 11.59 4.66 18.73
C GLU A 127 11.16 3.25 19.12
N TYR A 128 12.09 2.30 19.07
CA TYR A 128 11.80 0.91 19.40
C TYR A 128 13.02 0.23 20.04
N PRO A 129 12.80 -0.76 20.93
CA PRO A 129 13.86 -1.49 21.55
C PRO A 129 14.54 -2.44 20.56
N THR A 130 15.86 -2.38 20.50
CA THR A 130 16.68 -3.29 19.70
C THR A 130 17.45 -4.21 20.64
N PRO A 131 17.25 -5.53 20.58
CA PRO A 131 18.05 -6.48 21.35
C PRO A 131 19.50 -6.49 20.84
N TYR A 132 20.43 -6.43 21.76
CA TYR A 132 21.85 -6.59 21.46
C TYR A 132 22.34 -7.97 21.93
N VAL A 133 23.17 -8.61 21.14
CA VAL A 133 23.86 -9.84 21.49
C VAL A 133 25.36 -9.52 21.60
N ASP A 134 25.95 -9.67 22.79
CA ASP A 134 27.40 -9.53 22.94
C ASP A 134 28.12 -10.75 22.34
N TYR A 135 28.60 -10.57 21.13
CA TYR A 135 29.37 -11.60 20.41
C TYR A 135 30.81 -11.74 20.89
N ASN A 136 31.29 -10.89 21.80
CA ASN A 136 32.62 -11.02 22.40
C ASN A 136 32.63 -12.06 23.52
N GLN A 137 31.47 -12.53 23.96
CA GLN A 137 31.35 -13.62 24.94
C GLN A 137 31.00 -14.95 24.26
N TRP A 138 31.61 -16.02 24.70
CA TRP A 138 31.28 -17.38 24.23
C TRP A 138 30.78 -18.25 25.40
N PRO A 139 29.59 -18.87 25.33
CA PRO A 139 28.57 -18.66 24.27
C PRO A 139 28.06 -17.21 24.26
N SER A 140 27.68 -16.72 23.09
CA SER A 140 27.10 -15.37 22.94
C SER A 140 25.90 -15.21 23.88
N VAL A 141 25.98 -14.23 24.76
CA VAL A 141 24.93 -13.97 25.75
C VAL A 141 24.14 -12.75 25.26
N PRO A 142 22.80 -12.81 25.25
CA PRO A 142 22.01 -11.60 25.02
C PRO A 142 22.41 -10.55 26.07
N ASP A 143 22.81 -9.37 25.62
CA ASP A 143 23.04 -8.26 26.54
C ASP A 143 21.69 -7.95 27.23
N PRO A 144 21.67 -7.95 28.57
CA PRO A 144 20.46 -7.57 29.27
C PRO A 144 20.06 -6.11 29.04
N HIS A 145 20.85 -5.29 28.36
CA HIS A 145 20.50 -3.92 28.03
C HIS A 145 19.78 -3.87 26.67
N LEU A 146 18.60 -3.28 26.64
CA LEU A 146 17.94 -2.91 25.40
C LEU A 146 18.45 -1.52 25.00
N TYR A 147 18.83 -1.40 23.74
CA TYR A 147 19.14 -0.11 23.13
C TYR A 147 17.90 0.38 22.39
N ASN A 148 17.53 1.63 22.56
CA ASN A 148 16.45 2.21 21.81
C ASN A 148 16.98 2.67 20.44
N THR A 149 16.42 2.12 19.37
CA THR A 149 16.70 2.57 18.01
C THR A 149 15.71 3.67 17.66
N GLU A 150 16.22 4.75 17.14
CA GLU A 150 15.46 5.89 16.67
C GLU A 150 15.43 5.94 15.14
N ASP A 151 14.26 5.91 14.57
CA ASP A 151 14.01 6.13 13.15
C ASP A 151 13.35 7.50 12.92
N LYS A 152 13.95 8.30 12.06
CA LYS A 152 13.41 9.59 11.65
C LYS A 152 13.20 9.59 10.15
N ASN A 153 12.00 9.93 9.71
CA ASN A 153 11.67 10.05 8.30
C ASN A 153 11.01 11.40 8.04
N ARG A 154 11.57 12.14 7.10
CA ARG A 154 10.97 13.36 6.56
C ARG A 154 10.80 13.21 5.06
N SER A 155 9.55 13.35 4.61
CA SER A 155 9.28 13.29 3.17
C SER A 155 8.41 14.45 2.71
N ASN A 156 8.66 14.90 1.47
CA ASN A 156 7.87 15.93 0.82
C ASN A 156 7.52 15.47 -0.60
N LEU A 157 6.29 15.73 -1.00
CA LEU A 157 5.79 15.52 -2.35
C LEU A 157 5.20 16.83 -2.87
N VAL A 158 5.64 17.23 -4.03
CA VAL A 158 5.10 18.38 -4.78
C VAL A 158 4.66 17.88 -6.15
N THR A 159 3.44 18.20 -6.59
CA THR A 159 2.97 17.91 -7.94
C THR A 159 2.29 19.11 -8.55
N GLY A 160 2.53 19.32 -9.83
CA GLY A 160 1.80 20.25 -10.68
C GLY A 160 1.16 19.50 -11.84
N ARG A 161 -0.08 19.82 -12.17
CA ARG A 161 -0.82 19.14 -13.24
C ARG A 161 -1.67 20.13 -14.02
N VAL A 162 -1.74 19.90 -15.32
CA VAL A 162 -2.62 20.60 -16.25
C VAL A 162 -3.51 19.56 -16.93
N ASP A 163 -4.81 19.72 -16.83
CA ASP A 163 -5.81 18.92 -17.55
C ASP A 163 -6.50 19.81 -18.58
N ALA A 164 -6.64 19.32 -19.81
CA ALA A 164 -7.29 20.08 -20.89
C ALA A 164 -8.19 19.19 -21.74
N GLU A 165 -9.42 19.65 -21.97
CA GLU A 165 -10.33 19.12 -22.98
C GLU A 165 -10.10 19.85 -24.31
N ILE A 166 -9.31 19.25 -25.21
CA ILE A 166 -8.98 19.85 -26.50
C ILE A 166 -10.19 19.82 -27.43
N SER A 167 -10.93 18.70 -27.41
CA SER A 167 -12.15 18.51 -28.18
C SER A 167 -13.01 17.43 -27.50
N LYS A 168 -14.23 17.21 -28.03
CA LYS A 168 -15.09 16.07 -27.57
C LYS A 168 -14.44 14.70 -27.75
N LEU A 169 -13.50 14.57 -28.69
CA LEU A 169 -12.75 13.36 -28.95
C LEU A 169 -11.54 13.25 -28.03
N TRP A 170 -10.85 14.37 -27.72
CA TRP A 170 -9.51 14.34 -27.14
C TRP A 170 -9.41 15.19 -25.87
N SER A 171 -9.04 14.53 -24.76
CA SER A 171 -8.56 15.18 -23.54
C SER A 171 -7.11 14.80 -23.27
N THR A 172 -6.36 15.71 -22.66
CA THR A 172 -4.95 15.53 -22.35
C THR A 172 -4.65 16.00 -20.95
N SER A 173 -3.65 15.39 -20.32
CA SER A 173 -3.16 15.76 -19.00
C SER A 173 -1.63 15.71 -18.99
N PHE A 174 -1.01 16.72 -18.43
CA PHE A 174 0.44 16.76 -18.19
C PHE A 174 0.68 16.98 -16.70
N MET A 175 1.51 16.13 -16.10
CA MET A 175 1.87 16.17 -14.69
C MET A 175 3.37 16.20 -14.54
N VAL A 176 3.85 16.99 -13.59
CA VAL A 176 5.20 16.93 -13.05
C VAL A 176 5.14 16.73 -11.55
N GLY A 177 6.05 15.93 -11.01
CA GLY A 177 6.14 15.65 -9.59
C GLY A 177 7.57 15.61 -9.10
N HIS A 178 7.78 16.04 -7.87
CA HIS A 178 9.04 15.89 -7.16
C HIS A 178 8.76 15.32 -5.77
N TYR A 179 9.47 14.26 -5.44
CA TYR A 179 9.46 13.62 -4.13
C TYR A 179 10.87 13.62 -3.56
N ASN A 180 11.00 13.98 -2.29
CA ASN A 180 12.23 13.75 -1.54
C ASN A 180 11.93 13.12 -0.19
N MET A 181 12.81 12.24 0.25
CA MET A 181 12.79 11.58 1.54
C MET A 181 14.19 11.64 2.16
N ASP A 182 14.27 12.10 3.39
CA ASP A 182 15.42 11.99 4.27
C ASP A 182 15.04 11.02 5.40
N TYR A 183 15.76 9.91 5.48
CA TYR A 183 15.57 8.91 6.52
C TYR A 183 16.87 8.75 7.31
N SER A 184 16.78 8.61 8.61
CA SER A 184 17.91 8.24 9.46
C SER A 184 17.48 7.22 10.51
N CYS A 185 18.34 6.20 10.70
CA CYS A 185 18.21 5.19 11.74
C CYS A 185 19.43 5.29 12.66
N HIS A 186 19.23 5.41 13.95
CA HIS A 186 20.28 5.54 14.93
C HIS A 186 20.01 4.67 16.15
N THR A 187 20.98 3.82 16.50
CA THR A 187 20.97 3.04 17.74
C THR A 187 22.09 3.54 18.64
N PRO A 188 21.80 4.26 19.75
CA PRO A 188 22.81 4.73 20.68
C PRO A 188 23.71 3.60 21.17
N GLY A 189 25.02 3.84 21.25
CA GLY A 189 26.02 2.83 21.68
C GLY A 189 26.57 1.96 20.55
N PHE A 190 26.11 2.13 19.31
CA PHE A 190 26.67 1.47 18.14
C PHE A 190 27.49 2.46 17.31
N ASP A 191 28.81 2.25 17.21
CA ASP A 191 29.72 3.16 16.52
C ASP A 191 29.55 3.22 15.00
N PHE A 192 28.82 2.28 14.41
CA PHE A 192 28.57 2.21 12.96
C PHE A 192 27.25 2.87 12.51
N GLN A 193 26.67 3.71 13.36
CA GLN A 193 25.48 4.49 13.05
C GLN A 193 25.67 5.98 13.33
N PRO A 194 24.99 6.91 12.69
CA PRO A 194 23.70 6.76 12.04
C PRO A 194 23.78 6.25 10.60
N ASN A 195 22.75 5.51 10.19
CA ASN A 195 22.53 5.18 8.79
C ASN A 195 21.58 6.24 8.21
N VAL A 196 22.07 7.00 7.24
CA VAL A 196 21.31 8.07 6.57
C VAL A 196 21.00 7.64 5.14
N MET A 197 19.74 7.71 4.77
CA MET A 197 19.29 7.46 3.38
C MET A 197 18.55 8.68 2.87
N ARG A 198 18.86 9.10 1.65
CA ARG A 198 18.15 10.16 0.94
C ARG A 198 17.67 9.62 -0.39
N ASN A 199 16.40 9.84 -0.67
CA ASN A 199 15.81 9.51 -1.96
C ASN A 199 15.18 10.78 -2.54
N ARG A 200 15.54 11.10 -3.78
CA ARG A 200 14.93 12.19 -4.55
C ARG A 200 14.41 11.59 -5.84
N ARG A 201 13.14 11.84 -6.15
CA ARG A 201 12.53 11.39 -7.40
C ARG A 201 11.86 12.56 -8.09
N PHE A 202 12.18 12.72 -9.36
CA PHE A 202 11.48 13.61 -10.27
C PHE A 202 10.70 12.76 -11.27
N GLN A 203 9.46 13.14 -11.56
CA GLN A 203 8.59 12.44 -12.49
C GLN A 203 7.89 13.45 -13.41
N ALA A 204 7.73 13.07 -14.68
CA ALA A 204 6.89 13.75 -15.65
C ALA A 204 6.04 12.74 -16.40
N GLU A 205 4.75 13.01 -16.56
CA GLU A 205 3.83 12.16 -17.31
C GLU A 205 2.96 13.00 -18.23
N TRP A 206 2.85 12.56 -19.48
CA TRP A 206 1.91 13.09 -20.45
C TRP A 206 0.95 11.99 -20.86
N ARG A 207 -0.34 12.19 -20.60
CA ARG A 207 -1.42 11.24 -20.84
C ARG A 207 -2.47 11.85 -21.75
N ASN A 208 -2.94 11.06 -22.70
CA ASN A 208 -3.99 11.44 -23.64
C ASN A 208 -5.12 10.43 -23.58
N ALA A 209 -6.36 10.88 -23.58
CA ALA A 209 -7.54 10.04 -23.71
C ALA A 209 -8.33 10.45 -24.97
N LEU A 210 -8.56 9.46 -25.84
CA LEU A 210 -9.28 9.60 -27.09
C LEU A 210 -10.59 8.81 -26.98
N THR A 211 -11.72 9.50 -26.91
CA THR A 211 -13.07 8.92 -26.88
C THR A 211 -13.63 8.89 -28.29
N TRP A 212 -13.36 7.81 -29.04
CA TRP A 212 -13.72 7.67 -30.44
C TRP A 212 -15.23 7.67 -30.65
N ASN A 213 -15.93 6.93 -29.80
CA ASN A 213 -17.37 6.84 -29.72
C ASN A 213 -17.79 6.29 -28.36
N LYS A 214 -19.02 5.84 -28.18
CA LYS A 214 -19.52 5.26 -26.92
C LYS A 214 -18.88 3.92 -26.57
N GLU A 215 -18.39 3.19 -27.57
CA GLU A 215 -17.85 1.84 -27.42
C GLU A 215 -16.32 1.82 -27.26
N TRP A 216 -15.62 2.80 -27.83
CA TRP A 216 -14.17 2.79 -27.95
C TRP A 216 -13.53 4.01 -27.31
N LYS A 217 -12.61 3.74 -26.36
CA LYS A 217 -11.78 4.76 -25.74
C LYS A 217 -10.34 4.26 -25.70
N THR A 218 -9.40 5.09 -26.14
CA THR A 218 -7.97 4.85 -26.06
C THR A 218 -7.34 5.79 -25.04
N ILE A 219 -6.52 5.27 -24.13
CA ILE A 219 -5.62 6.06 -23.29
C ILE A 219 -4.21 5.77 -23.78
N ALA A 220 -3.40 6.78 -24.06
CA ALA A 220 -2.01 6.59 -24.45
C ALA A 220 -1.15 7.73 -23.89
N GLY A 221 0.12 7.43 -23.61
CA GLY A 221 1.00 8.42 -23.02
C GLY A 221 2.43 7.98 -22.91
N MET A 222 3.20 8.88 -22.30
CA MET A 222 4.58 8.65 -21.94
C MET A 222 4.83 9.13 -20.51
N ALA A 223 5.73 8.46 -19.83
CA ALA A 223 6.18 8.83 -18.49
C ALA A 223 7.70 8.78 -18.46
N TRP A 224 8.29 9.73 -17.76
CA TRP A 224 9.71 9.72 -17.45
C TRP A 224 9.90 9.97 -15.98
N ASP A 225 10.80 9.22 -15.36
CA ASP A 225 11.23 9.48 -14.00
C ASP A 225 12.75 9.35 -13.85
N ARG A 226 13.26 10.04 -12.86
CA ARG A 226 14.62 9.93 -12.37
C ARG A 226 14.61 9.87 -10.86
N SER A 227 15.31 8.89 -10.33
CA SER A 227 15.54 8.71 -8.89
C SER A 227 17.02 8.83 -8.60
N ASP A 228 17.38 9.68 -7.64
CA ASP A 228 18.71 9.79 -7.07
C ASP A 228 18.65 9.22 -5.65
N TYR A 229 19.56 8.34 -5.32
CA TYR A 229 19.64 7.65 -4.04
C TYR A 229 21.01 7.86 -3.42
N MET A 230 21.03 8.26 -2.16
CA MET A 230 22.24 8.33 -1.35
C MET A 230 22.04 7.52 -0.06
N SER A 231 23.00 6.68 0.26
CA SER A 231 23.10 6.01 1.55
C SER A 231 24.48 6.28 2.16
N GLU A 232 24.48 6.68 3.41
CA GLU A 232 25.71 7.00 4.14
C GLU A 232 25.66 6.43 5.54
N ASN A 233 26.71 5.74 5.92
CA ASN A 233 27.03 5.38 7.31
C ASN A 233 28.51 5.69 7.57
N ASN A 234 29.01 5.42 8.78
CA ASN A 234 30.39 5.76 9.16
C ASN A 234 31.47 5.04 8.32
N TYR A 235 31.11 4.07 7.49
CA TYR A 235 32.07 3.25 6.72
C TYR A 235 31.90 3.35 5.21
N VAL A 236 30.68 3.59 4.73
CA VAL A 236 30.36 3.54 3.31
C VAL A 236 29.42 4.69 2.95
N ALA A 237 29.78 5.41 1.90
CA ALA A 237 28.89 6.34 1.22
C ALA A 237 28.63 5.83 -0.20
N LYS A 238 27.37 5.79 -0.61
CA LYS A 238 26.91 5.43 -1.96
C LYS A 238 25.98 6.50 -2.48
N ASP A 239 26.25 6.93 -3.71
CA ASP A 239 25.43 7.88 -4.46
C ASP A 239 25.18 7.29 -5.84
N GLU A 240 23.94 6.95 -6.13
CA GLU A 240 23.53 6.26 -7.35
C GLU A 240 22.28 6.92 -7.92
N TRP A 241 22.09 6.80 -9.22
CA TRP A 241 20.90 7.31 -9.89
C TRP A 241 20.38 6.34 -10.94
N GLN A 242 19.10 6.45 -11.22
CA GLN A 242 18.38 5.64 -12.20
C GLN A 242 17.34 6.50 -12.90
N SER A 243 17.13 6.28 -14.18
CA SER A 243 16.07 6.93 -14.93
C SER A 243 15.31 5.93 -15.79
N THR A 244 14.02 6.17 -15.94
CA THR A 244 13.11 5.32 -16.68
C THR A 244 12.31 6.17 -17.65
N LEU A 245 12.20 5.70 -18.90
CA LEU A 245 11.30 6.26 -19.91
C LEU A 245 10.31 5.17 -20.33
N ALA A 246 9.02 5.49 -20.26
CA ALA A 246 7.97 4.55 -20.59
C ALA A 246 6.99 5.12 -21.62
N PHE A 247 6.52 4.24 -22.51
CA PHE A 247 5.38 4.47 -23.39
C PHE A 247 4.29 3.47 -23.03
N PHE A 248 3.06 3.94 -22.91
CA PHE A 248 1.93 3.09 -22.56
C PHE A 248 0.70 3.40 -23.41
N ALA A 249 -0.12 2.39 -23.62
CA ALA A 249 -1.42 2.52 -24.27
C ALA A 249 -2.41 1.53 -23.67
N GLU A 250 -3.64 1.96 -23.49
CA GLU A 250 -4.77 1.12 -23.12
C GLU A 250 -5.92 1.35 -24.08
N GLN A 251 -6.43 0.27 -24.64
CA GLN A 251 -7.63 0.26 -25.47
C GLN A 251 -8.79 -0.32 -24.66
N MET A 252 -9.81 0.49 -24.44
CA MET A 252 -11.07 0.08 -23.81
C MET A 252 -12.13 -0.14 -24.87
N TRP A 253 -12.95 -1.19 -24.70
CA TRP A 253 -14.02 -1.56 -25.58
C TRP A 253 -15.26 -1.95 -24.79
N SER A 254 -16.35 -1.22 -25.01
CA SER A 254 -17.66 -1.41 -24.37
C SER A 254 -18.75 -1.53 -25.43
N PRO A 255 -18.84 -2.68 -26.15
CA PRO A 255 -19.77 -2.83 -27.29
C PRO A 255 -21.23 -2.81 -26.88
N THR A 256 -21.50 -3.08 -25.60
CA THR A 256 -22.86 -3.05 -25.04
C THR A 256 -22.81 -2.54 -23.58
N ASP A 257 -23.94 -2.15 -23.04
CA ASP A 257 -24.08 -1.74 -21.63
C ASP A 257 -23.80 -2.89 -20.62
N SER A 258 -23.57 -4.09 -21.13
CA SER A 258 -23.36 -5.29 -20.32
C SER A 258 -21.96 -5.91 -20.42
N PHE A 259 -21.13 -5.45 -21.34
CA PHE A 259 -19.80 -6.00 -21.56
C PHE A 259 -18.77 -4.91 -21.74
N ASP A 260 -17.71 -4.99 -20.93
CA ASP A 260 -16.53 -4.13 -20.99
C ASP A 260 -15.27 -5.00 -21.08
N ALA A 261 -14.32 -4.60 -21.89
CA ALA A 261 -12.99 -5.20 -21.95
C ALA A 261 -11.92 -4.12 -22.14
N SER A 262 -10.71 -4.39 -21.65
CA SER A 262 -9.55 -3.53 -21.95
C SER A 262 -8.28 -4.35 -22.19
N VAL A 263 -7.39 -3.80 -23.01
CA VAL A 263 -6.02 -4.28 -23.22
C VAL A 263 -5.08 -3.10 -22.97
N ALA A 264 -4.17 -3.26 -22.03
CA ALA A 264 -3.13 -2.29 -21.73
C ALA A 264 -1.76 -2.87 -22.08
N LEU A 265 -0.90 -2.05 -22.68
CA LEU A 265 0.48 -2.37 -23.08
C LEU A 265 1.41 -1.26 -22.57
N ARG A 266 2.61 -1.65 -22.13
CA ARG A 266 3.65 -0.71 -21.73
C ARG A 266 5.02 -1.23 -22.13
N LEU A 267 5.79 -0.34 -22.73
CA LEU A 267 7.22 -0.51 -22.99
C LEU A 267 7.99 0.48 -22.13
N GLU A 268 8.91 -0.01 -21.35
CA GLU A 268 9.71 0.78 -20.41
C GLU A 268 11.18 0.54 -20.67
N HIS A 269 11.94 1.61 -20.83
CA HIS A 269 13.40 1.59 -20.92
C HIS A 269 13.97 2.18 -19.64
N ASP A 270 14.73 1.38 -18.93
CA ASP A 270 15.42 1.75 -17.70
C ASP A 270 16.92 1.86 -17.96
N SER A 271 17.58 2.87 -17.38
CA SER A 271 19.01 3.12 -17.57
C SER A 271 19.91 2.01 -17.02
N VAL A 272 19.43 1.19 -16.10
CA VAL A 272 20.16 0.08 -15.46
C VAL A 272 19.65 -1.27 -15.99
N TRP A 273 18.33 -1.45 -16.08
CA TRP A 273 17.68 -2.75 -16.35
C TRP A 273 17.23 -2.92 -17.80
N ASN A 274 17.55 -1.97 -18.69
CA ASN A 274 17.20 -2.00 -20.11
C ASN A 274 15.69 -1.99 -20.40
N ASN A 275 15.23 -2.82 -21.33
CA ASN A 275 13.87 -2.79 -21.85
C ASN A 275 12.98 -3.83 -21.20
N HIS A 276 11.79 -3.40 -20.74
CA HIS A 276 10.76 -4.28 -20.21
C HIS A 276 9.42 -4.01 -20.91
N PHE A 277 8.76 -5.09 -21.30
CA PHE A 277 7.43 -5.04 -21.88
C PHE A 277 6.43 -5.70 -20.92
N THR A 278 5.35 -4.99 -20.63
CA THR A 278 4.25 -5.50 -19.80
C THR A 278 2.93 -5.30 -20.51
N TRP A 279 1.99 -6.19 -20.21
CA TRP A 279 0.66 -6.18 -20.80
C TRP A 279 -0.39 -6.60 -19.77
N ARG A 280 -1.63 -6.19 -20.00
CA ARG A 280 -2.79 -6.63 -19.21
C ARG A 280 -4.02 -6.71 -20.10
N TYR A 281 -4.82 -7.74 -19.89
CA TYR A 281 -6.19 -7.86 -20.35
C TYR A 281 -7.14 -7.90 -19.17
N SER A 282 -8.28 -7.22 -19.25
CA SER A 282 -9.35 -7.32 -18.27
C SER A 282 -10.72 -7.24 -18.93
N ASN A 283 -11.71 -7.87 -18.31
CA ASN A 283 -13.09 -7.84 -18.79
C ASN A 283 -14.10 -7.90 -17.64
N SER A 284 -15.31 -7.43 -17.93
CA SER A 284 -16.47 -7.51 -17.05
C SER A 284 -17.71 -7.75 -17.91
N TRP A 285 -18.50 -8.75 -17.56
CA TRP A 285 -19.71 -9.12 -18.29
C TRP A 285 -20.89 -9.31 -17.35
N LYS A 286 -21.96 -8.55 -17.54
CA LYS A 286 -23.27 -8.71 -16.95
C LYS A 286 -24.09 -9.69 -17.80
N VAL A 287 -24.28 -10.92 -17.33
CA VAL A 287 -24.68 -12.08 -18.12
C VAL A 287 -26.02 -11.92 -18.85
N THR A 288 -27.01 -11.30 -18.23
CA THR A 288 -28.38 -11.14 -18.78
C THR A 288 -28.69 -9.68 -19.17
N GLY A 289 -27.67 -8.87 -19.51
CA GLY A 289 -27.82 -7.47 -19.87
C GLY A 289 -27.47 -6.51 -18.71
N LYS A 290 -27.69 -5.21 -18.91
CA LYS A 290 -27.23 -4.15 -18.00
C LYS A 290 -27.71 -4.29 -16.55
N ASP A 291 -28.89 -4.85 -16.34
CA ASP A 291 -29.54 -5.04 -15.03
C ASP A 291 -29.32 -6.45 -14.47
N SER A 292 -28.44 -7.23 -15.07
CA SER A 292 -28.13 -8.60 -14.65
C SER A 292 -27.80 -8.68 -13.15
N PRO A 293 -28.38 -9.64 -12.42
CA PRO A 293 -27.95 -9.91 -11.06
C PRO A 293 -26.58 -10.58 -11.00
N THR A 294 -26.09 -11.11 -12.12
CA THR A 294 -24.82 -11.86 -12.22
C THR A 294 -23.83 -11.10 -13.07
N ARG A 295 -22.63 -10.86 -12.55
CA ARG A 295 -21.50 -10.27 -13.24
C ARG A 295 -20.31 -11.24 -13.17
N ILE A 296 -19.75 -11.58 -14.31
CA ILE A 296 -18.48 -12.33 -14.43
C ILE A 296 -17.40 -11.31 -14.77
N PHE A 297 -16.27 -11.41 -14.11
CA PHE A 297 -15.13 -10.53 -14.38
C PHE A 297 -13.83 -11.29 -14.26
N GLY A 298 -12.80 -10.80 -14.92
CA GLY A 298 -11.49 -11.41 -14.82
C GLY A 298 -10.41 -10.56 -15.44
N SER A 299 -9.19 -10.89 -15.11
CA SER A 299 -8.02 -10.24 -15.65
C SER A 299 -6.83 -11.19 -15.73
N VAL A 300 -5.91 -10.89 -16.64
CA VAL A 300 -4.60 -11.53 -16.73
C VAL A 300 -3.59 -10.48 -17.18
N GLY A 301 -2.39 -10.51 -16.61
CA GLY A 301 -1.37 -9.53 -16.97
C GLY A 301 0.00 -9.88 -16.43
N SER A 302 0.99 -9.18 -16.96
CA SER A 302 2.39 -9.28 -16.54
C SER A 302 2.83 -8.03 -15.77
N GLY A 303 3.85 -8.18 -14.96
CA GLY A 303 4.52 -7.11 -14.24
C GLY A 303 6.01 -7.41 -14.08
N PHE A 304 6.78 -6.44 -13.66
CA PHE A 304 8.15 -6.63 -13.24
C PHE A 304 8.49 -5.71 -12.08
N ARG A 305 9.53 -6.04 -11.33
CA ARG A 305 10.10 -5.23 -10.27
C ARG A 305 11.63 -5.19 -10.42
N ALA A 306 12.16 -4.01 -10.61
CA ALA A 306 13.61 -3.80 -10.53
C ALA A 306 14.08 -3.94 -9.07
N PRO A 307 15.32 -4.43 -8.83
CA PRO A 307 15.93 -4.40 -7.52
C PRO A 307 15.99 -2.97 -6.98
N THR A 308 15.77 -2.82 -5.68
CA THR A 308 15.93 -1.52 -5.01
C THR A 308 17.41 -1.20 -4.81
N TYR A 309 17.74 0.07 -4.62
CA TYR A 309 19.11 0.48 -4.31
C TYR A 309 19.66 -0.20 -3.05
N PHE A 310 18.81 -0.40 -2.04
CA PHE A 310 19.22 -1.10 -0.84
C PHE A 310 19.57 -2.58 -1.12
N GLU A 311 18.79 -3.26 -1.94
CA GLU A 311 19.06 -4.64 -2.34
C GLU A 311 20.37 -4.78 -3.14
N GLN A 312 20.72 -3.76 -3.92
CA GLN A 312 21.94 -3.77 -4.74
C GLN A 312 23.18 -3.31 -3.97
N TYR A 313 23.06 -2.32 -3.10
CA TYR A 313 24.21 -1.58 -2.57
C TYR A 313 24.21 -1.47 -1.05
N ALA A 314 23.37 -2.19 -0.32
CA ALA A 314 23.41 -2.20 1.15
C ALA A 314 24.81 -2.55 1.66
N ALA A 315 25.30 -1.76 2.59
CA ALA A 315 26.59 -1.98 3.26
C ALA A 315 26.44 -1.71 4.75
N ASN A 316 25.44 -2.35 5.38
CA ASN A 316 25.16 -2.25 6.79
C ASN A 316 25.71 -3.46 7.52
N TYR A 317 25.86 -3.36 8.85
CA TYR A 317 26.32 -4.48 9.65
C TYR A 317 25.49 -5.74 9.40
N GLY A 318 26.18 -6.79 8.90
CA GLY A 318 25.55 -8.07 8.59
C GLY A 318 24.74 -8.13 7.28
N TYR A 319 24.53 -6.99 6.57
CA TYR A 319 23.87 -6.95 5.27
C TYR A 319 24.84 -6.46 4.19
N VAL A 320 24.92 -7.21 3.10
CA VAL A 320 25.74 -6.88 1.93
C VAL A 320 24.81 -6.90 0.71
N GLY A 321 24.69 -5.79 0.00
CA GLY A 321 23.93 -5.69 -1.24
C GLY A 321 24.53 -6.58 -2.34
N ASN A 322 23.70 -6.93 -3.31
CA ASN A 322 24.11 -7.71 -4.48
C ASN A 322 23.82 -6.92 -5.77
N PRO A 323 24.83 -6.34 -6.41
CA PRO A 323 24.65 -5.60 -7.66
C PRO A 323 24.32 -6.51 -8.87
N ASP A 324 24.50 -7.83 -8.76
CA ASP A 324 24.26 -8.81 -9.83
C ASP A 324 22.82 -9.37 -9.79
N LEU A 325 21.89 -8.71 -9.10
CA LEU A 325 20.49 -9.11 -9.08
C LEU A 325 19.83 -8.87 -10.45
N ASP A 326 19.00 -9.81 -10.86
CA ASP A 326 18.07 -9.65 -11.98
C ASP A 326 16.73 -9.05 -11.54
N VAL A 327 15.97 -8.54 -12.50
CA VAL A 327 14.61 -8.05 -12.25
C VAL A 327 13.65 -9.22 -11.97
N SER A 328 12.80 -9.08 -10.98
CA SER A 328 11.69 -10.03 -10.76
C SER A 328 10.59 -9.80 -11.81
N LYS A 329 10.06 -10.88 -12.41
CA LYS A 329 8.99 -10.83 -13.40
C LYS A 329 7.76 -11.56 -12.88
N SER A 330 6.58 -11.03 -13.12
CA SER A 330 5.33 -11.68 -12.70
C SER A 330 4.37 -11.88 -13.86
N LEU A 331 3.61 -12.96 -13.75
CA LEU A 331 2.42 -13.25 -14.53
C LEU A 331 1.33 -13.68 -13.57
N GLY A 332 0.17 -13.07 -13.67
CA GLY A 332 -0.94 -13.40 -12.77
C GLY A 332 -2.30 -13.07 -13.37
N GLY A 333 -3.32 -13.68 -12.82
CA GLY A 333 -4.69 -13.46 -13.25
C GLY A 333 -5.70 -13.84 -12.19
N ASP A 334 -6.91 -13.38 -12.41
CA ASP A 334 -8.08 -13.64 -11.59
C ASP A 334 -9.32 -13.87 -12.45
N LEU A 335 -10.25 -14.65 -11.91
CA LEU A 335 -11.57 -14.85 -12.48
C LEU A 335 -12.59 -14.90 -11.36
N GLY A 336 -13.63 -14.07 -11.44
CA GLY A 336 -14.63 -13.95 -10.40
C GLY A 336 -16.05 -13.87 -10.93
N VAL A 337 -16.97 -14.21 -10.04
CA VAL A 337 -18.41 -14.04 -10.22
C VAL A 337 -18.94 -13.24 -9.06
N GLU A 338 -19.68 -12.20 -9.35
CA GLU A 338 -20.47 -11.44 -8.39
C GLU A 338 -21.94 -11.68 -8.67
N GLN A 339 -22.71 -12.02 -7.63
CA GLN A 339 -24.12 -12.28 -7.69
C GLN A 339 -24.87 -11.33 -6.75
N ARG A 340 -25.83 -10.58 -7.29
CA ARG A 340 -26.85 -9.89 -6.48
C ARG A 340 -27.86 -10.94 -6.01
N LEU A 341 -27.90 -11.20 -4.71
CA LEU A 341 -28.81 -12.18 -4.09
C LEU A 341 -30.20 -11.59 -3.85
N ALA A 342 -30.24 -10.32 -3.44
CA ALA A 342 -31.43 -9.53 -3.22
C ALA A 342 -31.06 -8.04 -3.35
N ASP A 343 -32.03 -7.14 -3.25
CA ASP A 343 -31.78 -5.70 -3.22
C ASP A 343 -30.82 -5.35 -2.07
N GLY A 344 -29.68 -4.76 -2.42
CA GLY A 344 -28.64 -4.36 -1.45
C GLY A 344 -27.78 -5.51 -0.93
N HIS A 345 -27.95 -6.78 -1.38
CA HIS A 345 -27.18 -7.93 -0.95
C HIS A 345 -26.40 -8.58 -2.09
N TYR A 346 -25.11 -8.78 -1.89
CA TYR A 346 -24.19 -9.31 -2.89
C TYR A 346 -23.30 -10.41 -2.31
N ALA A 347 -23.02 -11.39 -3.13
CA ALA A 347 -22.00 -12.41 -2.90
C ALA A 347 -21.00 -12.40 -4.04
N SER A 348 -19.73 -12.65 -3.78
CA SER A 348 -18.73 -12.85 -4.82
C SER A 348 -17.78 -13.99 -4.49
N VAL A 349 -17.31 -14.67 -5.53
CA VAL A 349 -16.25 -15.68 -5.46
C VAL A 349 -15.25 -15.34 -6.54
N THR A 350 -13.95 -15.26 -6.16
CA THR A 350 -12.85 -14.96 -7.08
C THR A 350 -11.72 -15.94 -6.86
N GLY A 351 -11.35 -16.69 -7.90
CA GLY A 351 -10.11 -17.45 -7.95
C GLY A 351 -8.99 -16.57 -8.46
N PHE A 352 -7.79 -16.68 -7.90
CA PHE A 352 -6.62 -15.95 -8.34
C PHE A 352 -5.38 -16.81 -8.38
N TRP A 353 -4.44 -16.44 -9.24
CA TRP A 353 -3.13 -17.05 -9.37
C TRP A 353 -2.10 -16.01 -9.79
N THR A 354 -0.90 -16.10 -9.20
CA THR A 354 0.26 -15.28 -9.56
C THR A 354 1.53 -16.13 -9.47
N ARG A 355 2.37 -16.02 -10.46
CA ARG A 355 3.74 -16.56 -10.47
C ARG A 355 4.71 -15.39 -10.61
N ILE A 356 5.78 -15.41 -9.82
CA ILE A 356 6.90 -14.47 -9.87
C ILE A 356 8.15 -15.32 -10.16
N ASP A 357 8.81 -15.05 -11.25
CA ASP A 357 10.12 -15.61 -11.61
C ASP A 357 11.21 -14.61 -11.15
N ASP A 358 12.37 -15.15 -10.79
CA ASP A 358 13.52 -14.36 -10.27
C ASP A 358 13.16 -13.46 -9.07
N GLU A 359 12.34 -14.00 -8.13
CA GLU A 359 11.94 -13.26 -6.94
C GLU A 359 13.17 -12.84 -6.12
N ILE A 360 13.27 -11.54 -5.80
CA ILE A 360 14.36 -11.03 -4.97
C ILE A 360 14.03 -11.25 -3.50
N GLY A 361 14.92 -11.95 -2.81
CA GLY A 361 14.81 -12.21 -1.39
C GLY A 361 16.19 -12.31 -0.73
N THR A 362 16.21 -12.51 0.59
CA THR A 362 17.44 -12.55 1.37
C THR A 362 17.95 -13.97 1.56
N MET A 363 19.26 -14.14 1.59
CA MET A 363 19.95 -15.38 1.98
C MET A 363 21.09 -15.10 2.93
N SER A 364 21.37 -16.04 3.84
CA SER A 364 22.56 -16.00 4.69
C SER A 364 23.71 -16.72 4.00
N VAL A 365 24.88 -16.09 3.99
CA VAL A 365 26.11 -16.60 3.38
C VAL A 365 27.19 -16.74 4.46
N GLY A 366 27.99 -17.82 4.37
CA GLY A 366 29.07 -18.09 5.32
C GLY A 366 28.62 -18.78 6.60
N THR A 367 29.56 -18.94 7.50
CA THR A 367 29.38 -19.50 8.86
C THR A 367 29.91 -18.51 9.88
N TRP A 368 29.24 -18.47 11.03
CA TRP A 368 29.68 -17.59 12.12
C TRP A 368 31.18 -17.83 12.47
N PRO A 369 31.99 -16.79 12.73
CA PRO A 369 31.63 -15.37 12.88
C PRO A 369 31.60 -14.56 11.59
N ASN A 370 31.86 -15.15 10.44
CA ASN A 370 31.96 -14.47 9.14
C ASN A 370 30.69 -14.64 8.29
N SER A 371 29.52 -14.84 8.93
CA SER A 371 28.24 -14.88 8.21
C SER A 371 27.69 -13.49 7.96
N TYR A 372 27.08 -13.31 6.78
CA TYR A 372 26.36 -12.09 6.43
C TYR A 372 25.07 -12.45 5.67
N THR A 373 24.12 -11.52 5.64
CA THR A 373 22.90 -11.63 4.84
C THR A 373 23.09 -10.85 3.53
N THR A 374 22.75 -11.46 2.41
CA THR A 374 22.75 -10.80 1.10
C THR A 374 21.42 -11.03 0.39
N TYR A 375 21.26 -10.39 -0.76
CA TYR A 375 20.10 -10.54 -1.63
C TYR A 375 20.41 -11.49 -2.78
N THR A 376 19.40 -12.24 -3.22
CA THR A 376 19.51 -13.17 -4.34
C THR A 376 18.18 -13.30 -5.06
N ASN A 377 18.22 -13.72 -6.31
CA ASN A 377 17.03 -14.12 -7.04
C ASN A 377 16.71 -15.59 -6.75
N TYR A 378 15.51 -15.86 -6.27
CA TYR A 378 14.92 -17.19 -6.17
C TYR A 378 14.30 -17.59 -7.49
N SER A 379 14.32 -18.88 -7.85
CA SER A 379 13.85 -19.34 -9.15
C SER A 379 12.41 -18.91 -9.42
N HIS A 380 11.49 -19.22 -8.51
CA HIS A 380 10.11 -18.75 -8.61
C HIS A 380 9.37 -18.78 -7.28
N CYS A 381 8.38 -17.92 -7.21
CA CYS A 381 7.36 -17.87 -6.17
C CYS A 381 5.98 -18.00 -6.84
N THR A 382 5.10 -18.79 -6.27
CA THR A 382 3.73 -18.95 -6.76
C THR A 382 2.73 -18.72 -5.63
N SER A 383 1.70 -17.94 -5.89
CA SER A 383 0.58 -17.73 -4.99
C SER A 383 -0.71 -17.99 -5.73
N TYR A 384 -1.60 -18.81 -5.16
CA TYR A 384 -2.94 -19.03 -5.70
C TYR A 384 -3.95 -19.19 -4.56
N GLY A 385 -5.19 -18.91 -4.86
CA GLY A 385 -6.23 -18.98 -3.83
C GLY A 385 -7.62 -18.64 -4.31
N VAL A 386 -8.50 -18.53 -3.34
CA VAL A 386 -9.91 -18.18 -3.54
C VAL A 386 -10.32 -17.14 -2.52
N GLU A 387 -11.03 -16.12 -2.97
CA GLU A 387 -11.70 -15.14 -2.13
C GLU A 387 -13.20 -15.32 -2.22
N VAL A 388 -13.89 -15.30 -1.08
CA VAL A 388 -15.35 -15.27 -1.00
C VAL A 388 -15.73 -14.04 -0.19
N ALA A 389 -16.64 -13.23 -0.71
CA ALA A 389 -17.12 -12.06 0.00
C ALA A 389 -18.64 -11.96 -0.04
N PHE A 390 -19.18 -11.46 1.07
CA PHE A 390 -20.60 -11.13 1.23
C PHE A 390 -20.71 -9.70 1.74
N LYS A 391 -21.60 -8.93 1.18
CA LYS A 391 -21.97 -7.61 1.70
C LYS A 391 -23.45 -7.38 1.53
N GLY A 392 -24.04 -6.69 2.48
CA GLY A 392 -25.45 -6.37 2.39
C GLY A 392 -25.88 -5.29 3.36
N GLN A 393 -26.97 -4.64 2.99
CA GLN A 393 -27.68 -3.69 3.83
C GLN A 393 -29.16 -4.05 3.84
N PHE A 394 -29.71 -4.23 5.02
CA PHE A 394 -31.13 -4.53 5.21
C PHE A 394 -31.94 -3.24 5.11
N LYS A 395 -33.13 -3.35 4.53
CA LYS A 395 -34.14 -2.27 4.53
C LYS A 395 -35.00 -2.36 5.80
N ASP A 396 -34.36 -2.47 6.97
CA ASP A 396 -35.01 -2.50 8.27
C ASP A 396 -35.05 -1.08 8.89
N ALA A 397 -35.77 -0.95 10.01
CA ALA A 397 -35.89 0.31 10.73
C ALA A 397 -34.56 0.78 11.36
N TRP A 398 -33.54 -0.10 11.40
CA TRP A 398 -32.25 0.14 12.05
C TRP A 398 -31.09 0.31 11.06
N ASN A 399 -31.37 0.32 9.74
CA ASN A 399 -30.36 0.41 8.70
C ASN A 399 -29.19 -0.58 8.92
N SER A 400 -29.52 -1.81 9.30
CA SER A 400 -28.54 -2.84 9.61
C SER A 400 -27.78 -3.27 8.35
N GLY A 401 -26.49 -3.55 8.50
CA GLY A 401 -25.69 -4.03 7.41
C GLY A 401 -24.59 -4.99 7.86
N TYR A 402 -24.00 -5.67 6.89
CA TYR A 402 -22.90 -6.59 7.12
C TYR A 402 -21.92 -6.61 5.97
N TYR A 403 -20.71 -6.97 6.33
CA TYR A 403 -19.63 -7.30 5.41
C TYR A 403 -18.90 -8.53 5.96
N ALA A 404 -18.59 -9.49 5.10
CA ALA A 404 -17.75 -10.63 5.46
C ALA A 404 -16.89 -11.03 4.26
N ASN A 405 -15.62 -11.32 4.49
CA ASN A 405 -14.77 -11.96 3.50
C ASN A 405 -13.94 -13.08 4.10
N TYR A 406 -13.67 -14.06 3.28
CA TYR A 406 -12.74 -15.15 3.54
C TYR A 406 -11.78 -15.26 2.37
N THR A 407 -10.48 -15.33 2.67
CA THR A 407 -9.45 -15.58 1.67
C THR A 407 -8.66 -16.82 2.05
N PHE A 408 -8.60 -17.78 1.14
CA PHE A 408 -7.62 -18.85 1.16
C PHE A 408 -6.48 -18.52 0.21
N THR A 409 -5.24 -18.56 0.71
CA THR A 409 -4.03 -18.29 -0.08
C THR A 409 -2.99 -19.38 0.16
N MET A 410 -2.41 -19.90 -0.90
CA MET A 410 -1.28 -20.82 -0.86
C MET A 410 -0.02 -20.15 -1.44
N PRO A 411 0.73 -19.40 -0.62
CA PRO A 411 1.96 -18.77 -1.05
C PRO A 411 3.12 -19.77 -0.92
N LYS A 412 3.81 -20.05 -2.02
CA LYS A 412 4.91 -20.98 -2.10
C LYS A 412 6.12 -20.34 -2.74
N ARG A 413 7.30 -20.62 -2.24
CA ARG A 413 8.58 -20.20 -2.81
C ARG A 413 9.54 -21.38 -2.88
N ASP A 414 10.35 -21.44 -3.92
CA ASP A 414 11.41 -22.45 -4.01
C ASP A 414 12.49 -22.16 -2.98
N SER A 415 13.00 -23.20 -2.38
CA SER A 415 14.15 -23.12 -1.46
C SER A 415 15.46 -23.11 -2.23
N ILE A 416 16.40 -22.23 -1.88
CA ILE A 416 17.73 -22.20 -2.49
C ILE A 416 18.48 -23.49 -2.16
N GLY A 417 19.00 -24.15 -3.19
CA GLY A 417 19.79 -25.36 -3.06
C GLY A 417 19.04 -26.61 -2.61
N LYS A 418 17.70 -26.55 -2.53
CA LYS A 418 16.82 -27.69 -2.26
C LYS A 418 15.69 -27.69 -3.26
N TYR A 419 15.28 -28.89 -3.70
CA TYR A 419 14.11 -29.05 -4.58
C TYR A 419 12.77 -28.96 -3.84
N GLU A 420 12.76 -28.41 -2.65
CA GLU A 420 11.56 -28.29 -1.82
C GLU A 420 10.94 -26.90 -1.95
N THR A 421 9.64 -26.88 -2.20
CA THR A 421 8.84 -25.66 -2.21
C THR A 421 8.32 -25.41 -0.81
N ILE A 422 8.61 -24.24 -0.24
CA ILE A 422 8.24 -23.85 1.11
C ILE A 422 7.14 -22.79 1.12
N GLN A 423 6.36 -22.74 2.20
CA GLN A 423 5.42 -21.65 2.42
C GLN A 423 6.19 -20.37 2.72
N MET A 424 5.75 -19.24 2.14
CA MET A 424 6.30 -17.93 2.49
C MET A 424 6.02 -17.59 3.96
N ALA A 425 7.06 -17.10 4.64
CA ALA A 425 6.97 -16.68 6.04
C ALA A 425 5.96 -15.54 6.23
N ASN A 426 5.37 -15.46 7.41
CA ASN A 426 4.44 -14.44 7.85
C ASN A 426 3.18 -14.25 6.99
N THR A 427 2.92 -15.17 6.05
CA THR A 427 1.73 -15.14 5.20
C THR A 427 0.69 -16.13 5.72
N ALA A 428 -0.50 -15.64 6.01
CA ALA A 428 -1.61 -16.47 6.46
C ALA A 428 -2.21 -17.26 5.29
N ARG A 429 -2.48 -18.57 5.50
CA ARG A 429 -3.22 -19.38 4.53
C ARG A 429 -4.70 -19.05 4.52
N HIS A 430 -5.24 -18.68 5.66
CA HIS A 430 -6.65 -18.34 5.81
C HIS A 430 -6.78 -16.99 6.49
N THR A 431 -7.53 -16.09 5.89
CA THR A 431 -7.88 -14.80 6.47
C THR A 431 -9.38 -14.64 6.47
N ILE A 432 -9.94 -14.18 7.59
CA ILE A 432 -11.36 -13.88 7.72
C ILE A 432 -11.49 -12.47 8.26
N ASN A 433 -12.35 -11.66 7.64
CA ASN A 433 -12.82 -10.41 8.20
C ASN A 433 -14.34 -10.39 8.10
N ALA A 434 -15.00 -10.03 9.17
CA ALA A 434 -16.44 -9.85 9.18
C ALA A 434 -16.83 -8.69 10.09
N GLU A 435 -17.85 -7.95 9.68
CA GLU A 435 -18.41 -6.85 10.43
C GLU A 435 -19.90 -6.80 10.24
N VAL A 436 -20.60 -6.51 11.33
CA VAL A 436 -22.03 -6.21 11.34
C VAL A 436 -22.24 -4.87 12.03
N TYR A 437 -23.18 -4.09 11.54
CA TYR A 437 -23.54 -2.81 12.15
C TYR A 437 -25.05 -2.57 12.08
N SER A 438 -25.54 -1.72 12.97
CA SER A 438 -26.93 -1.33 13.05
C SER A 438 -27.08 0.05 13.67
N SER A 439 -28.18 0.73 13.36
CA SER A 439 -28.56 2.02 13.94
C SER A 439 -29.85 1.87 14.75
N PRO A 440 -29.80 1.26 15.98
CA PRO A 440 -30.98 0.89 16.76
C PRO A 440 -31.81 2.08 17.24
N VAL A 441 -31.18 3.25 17.30
CA VAL A 441 -31.84 4.53 17.57
C VAL A 441 -31.32 5.57 16.59
N GLU A 442 -32.11 6.62 16.37
CA GLU A 442 -31.70 7.73 15.51
C GLU A 442 -30.34 8.29 15.94
N LYS A 443 -29.47 8.60 14.99
CA LYS A 443 -28.15 9.17 15.20
C LYS A 443 -27.11 8.27 15.88
N LEU A 444 -27.43 7.04 16.27
CA LEU A 444 -26.49 6.09 16.87
C LEU A 444 -26.28 4.90 15.94
N THR A 445 -25.05 4.69 15.50
CA THR A 445 -24.63 3.44 14.82
C THR A 445 -23.71 2.67 15.76
N VAL A 446 -23.97 1.38 15.93
CA VAL A 446 -23.12 0.44 16.68
C VAL A 446 -22.71 -0.70 15.77
N GLY A 447 -21.54 -1.26 16.01
CA GLY A 447 -21.10 -2.40 15.22
C GLY A 447 -20.09 -3.27 15.95
N PHE A 448 -19.95 -4.49 15.42
CA PHE A 448 -19.03 -5.51 15.89
C PHE A 448 -18.29 -6.08 14.69
N GLY A 449 -16.97 -6.21 14.83
CA GLY A 449 -16.12 -6.77 13.79
C GLY A 449 -15.18 -7.84 14.33
N VAL A 450 -14.79 -8.77 13.47
CA VAL A 450 -13.79 -9.81 13.76
C VAL A 450 -12.77 -9.90 12.65
N THR A 451 -11.51 -10.17 13.02
CA THR A 451 -10.43 -10.49 12.09
C THR A 451 -9.71 -11.74 12.58
N ALA A 452 -9.46 -12.69 11.68
CA ALA A 452 -8.69 -13.88 11.97
C ALA A 452 -7.66 -14.16 10.88
N ALA A 453 -6.47 -14.63 11.28
CA ALA A 453 -5.40 -15.07 10.39
C ALA A 453 -4.84 -16.40 10.91
N MET A 454 -4.82 -17.42 10.04
CA MET A 454 -4.49 -18.79 10.42
C MET A 454 -3.50 -19.42 9.44
N GLY A 455 -2.72 -20.41 9.92
CA GLY A 455 -1.79 -21.17 9.09
C GLY A 455 -0.59 -20.35 8.66
N ARG A 456 -0.01 -19.58 9.57
CA ARG A 456 1.21 -18.78 9.39
C ARG A 456 2.45 -19.56 9.81
N THR A 457 3.60 -19.21 9.23
CA THR A 457 4.92 -19.67 9.64
C THR A 457 5.85 -18.48 9.83
N ASP A 458 6.85 -18.60 10.70
CA ASP A 458 7.92 -17.63 10.82
C ASP A 458 9.02 -17.81 9.75
N TYR A 459 10.08 -17.02 9.81
CA TYR A 459 11.24 -17.12 8.90
C TYR A 459 12.05 -18.43 9.06
N ASN A 460 11.92 -19.13 10.18
CA ASN A 460 12.51 -20.44 10.42
C ASN A 460 11.57 -21.59 10.06
N TYR A 461 10.41 -21.25 9.43
CA TYR A 461 9.34 -22.17 9.07
C TYR A 461 8.64 -22.82 10.27
N ALA A 462 8.84 -22.34 11.47
CA ALA A 462 8.08 -22.74 12.63
C ALA A 462 6.64 -22.21 12.54
N ARG A 463 5.70 -23.02 12.97
CA ARG A 463 4.28 -22.65 12.91
C ARG A 463 3.98 -21.57 13.95
N LEU A 464 3.40 -20.47 13.52
CA LEU A 464 2.87 -19.42 14.38
C LEU A 464 1.44 -19.74 14.80
N ASP A 465 1.08 -19.26 15.99
CA ASP A 465 -0.29 -19.38 16.50
C ASP A 465 -1.29 -18.64 15.61
N ASN A 466 -2.51 -19.11 15.62
CA ASN A 466 -3.61 -18.46 14.94
C ASN A 466 -3.91 -17.13 15.65
N PHE A 467 -4.17 -16.10 14.87
CA PHE A 467 -4.50 -14.77 15.35
C PHE A 467 -6.00 -14.53 15.19
N PHE A 468 -6.63 -14.04 16.26
CA PHE A 468 -8.04 -13.68 16.25
C PHE A 468 -8.25 -12.41 17.09
N THR A 469 -8.81 -11.37 16.48
CA THR A 469 -9.21 -10.15 17.20
C THR A 469 -10.67 -9.82 16.95
N ALA A 470 -11.28 -9.21 17.95
CA ALA A 470 -12.63 -8.66 17.84
C ALA A 470 -12.63 -7.18 18.25
N ARG A 471 -13.51 -6.42 17.61
CA ARG A 471 -13.71 -5.00 17.88
C ARG A 471 -15.17 -4.66 18.08
N LEU A 472 -15.43 -3.66 18.94
CA LEU A 472 -16.71 -2.97 19.06
C LEU A 472 -16.51 -1.52 18.68
N PHE A 473 -17.49 -0.93 18.02
CA PHE A 473 -17.48 0.50 17.75
C PHE A 473 -18.88 1.10 17.89
N ALA A 474 -18.91 2.37 18.25
CA ALA A 474 -20.11 3.17 18.26
C ALA A 474 -19.83 4.56 17.68
N ARG A 475 -20.77 5.08 16.91
CA ARG A 475 -20.79 6.44 16.39
C ARG A 475 -22.09 7.10 16.77
N TYR A 476 -22.02 8.26 17.43
CA TYR A 476 -23.18 9.05 17.80
C TYR A 476 -23.13 10.44 17.17
N GLN A 477 -24.12 10.80 16.36
CA GLN A 477 -24.27 12.12 15.78
C GLN A 477 -24.95 13.05 16.78
N ALA A 478 -24.18 13.71 17.64
CA ALA A 478 -24.71 14.55 18.72
C ALA A 478 -25.47 15.77 18.18
N THR A 479 -24.94 16.44 17.16
CA THR A 479 -25.60 17.51 16.41
C THR A 479 -25.32 17.34 14.92
N ASP A 480 -25.85 18.21 14.05
CA ASP A 480 -25.57 18.18 12.62
C ASP A 480 -24.07 18.34 12.31
N ASN A 481 -23.32 18.96 13.21
CA ASN A 481 -21.91 19.28 13.05
C ASN A 481 -20.97 18.51 13.99
N VAL A 482 -21.49 17.76 14.96
CA VAL A 482 -20.67 17.06 15.98
C VAL A 482 -21.01 15.59 16.00
N SER A 483 -20.00 14.76 15.80
CA SER A 483 -20.09 13.31 15.98
C SER A 483 -19.07 12.80 16.99
N LEU A 484 -19.49 11.86 17.82
CA LEU A 484 -18.66 11.17 18.81
C LEU A 484 -18.42 9.74 18.34
N HIS A 485 -17.19 9.25 18.49
CA HIS A 485 -16.80 7.90 18.11
C HIS A 485 -16.13 7.21 19.29
N VAL A 486 -16.46 5.96 19.50
CA VAL A 486 -15.79 5.07 20.47
C VAL A 486 -15.44 3.78 19.74
N ARG A 487 -14.22 3.27 19.96
CA ARG A 487 -13.74 2.02 19.39
C ARG A 487 -12.98 1.24 20.46
N LEU A 488 -13.31 -0.01 20.61
CA LEU A 488 -12.62 -0.98 21.46
C LEU A 488 -12.03 -2.04 20.53
N GLU A 489 -10.73 -2.16 20.48
CA GLU A 489 -10.00 -3.14 19.67
C GLU A 489 -9.48 -4.26 20.55
N ASN A 490 -9.24 -5.44 19.95
CA ASN A 490 -8.67 -6.60 20.63
C ASN A 490 -9.39 -6.96 21.94
N LEU A 491 -10.72 -7.11 21.88
CA LEU A 491 -11.59 -7.34 23.05
C LEU A 491 -11.21 -8.56 23.91
N PHE A 492 -10.46 -9.50 23.35
CA PHE A 492 -10.07 -10.75 24.02
C PHE A 492 -8.60 -10.75 24.45
N ASP A 493 -7.90 -9.61 24.40
CA ASP A 493 -6.50 -9.44 24.77
C ASP A 493 -5.60 -10.51 24.12
N GLN A 494 -5.82 -10.77 22.83
CA GLN A 494 -5.00 -11.70 22.05
C GLN A 494 -3.58 -11.17 21.95
N LYS A 495 -2.61 -11.97 22.39
CA LYS A 495 -1.18 -11.65 22.36
C LYS A 495 -0.49 -12.27 21.15
#